data_4385c3c2a64b4249631731541694e524
#
_entry.id   4385c3c2a64b4249631731541694e524
#
_cell.length_a   1.000
_cell.length_b   1.000
_cell.length_c   1.000
_cell.angle_alpha   90.00
_cell.angle_beta   90.00
_cell.angle_gamma   90.00
#
_symmetry.space_group_name_H-M   'P 1'
#
loop_
_entity.id
_entity.type
_entity.pdbx_description
1 polymer ?
#
loop_
_entity_poly.entity_id
_entity_poly.type
_entity_poly.pdbx_seq_one_letter_code
_entity_poly.pdbx_strand_id
1 'polypeptide(L)'
;MEFSVPIEPDDEGYLGRECPECEKYFKIKGGTGIPDVPGCHCPYCNHVDGHDTFWTKAQIEYAQSVALHEVSRHLLGEMKKMERRPDRNAFISIGITVKGEPTPIARYSERELEERVTCAACTLQYTIYGAFGYCPDCGVHNSQQIACANFDLSLKLLDLAAGAEANVQAKLVENALEDVVSAFDGFGREHCAGLAYKLSFQNIDAARTKLQKEEGFDIGAGVAQDEWDFVCEQFQKRHLLAHKMGIVDEEFVRKTDSRLPVGRKVPIEEADVRSLVKILKTVVDTLYGGVARR
;
A
#
# COMPACT_ATOMS: atom_id res chain seq x y z
N MET A 1 40.45 1.74 11.00
CA MET A 1 39.50 0.96 11.81
C MET A 1 38.21 0.86 10.98
N GLU A 2 37.76 -0.34 10.71
CA GLU A 2 36.52 -0.60 10.04
C GLU A 2 35.49 -0.87 11.15
N PHE A 3 34.35 -0.17 11.12
CA PHE A 3 33.28 -0.34 12.10
C PHE A 3 32.07 -0.92 11.39
N SER A 4 31.59 -2.06 11.85
CA SER A 4 30.31 -2.61 11.46
C SER A 4 29.31 -2.35 12.58
N VAL A 5 28.25 -1.63 12.28
CA VAL A 5 27.17 -1.34 13.21
C VAL A 5 25.95 -2.15 12.79
N PRO A 6 25.56 -3.19 13.54
CA PRO A 6 24.35 -3.93 13.24
C PRO A 6 23.13 -3.06 13.52
N ILE A 7 22.19 -3.03 12.59
CA ILE A 7 20.86 -2.46 12.77
C ILE A 7 19.89 -3.62 12.87
N GLU A 8 19.29 -3.78 14.02
CA GLU A 8 18.39 -4.89 14.29
C GLU A 8 16.98 -4.54 13.78
N PRO A 9 16.28 -5.49 13.10
CA PRO A 9 14.88 -5.35 12.79
C PRO A 9 14.03 -5.31 14.06
N ASP A 10 12.74 -4.95 13.91
CA ASP A 10 11.78 -5.07 15.00
C ASP A 10 11.50 -6.55 15.40
N ASP A 11 10.72 -6.74 16.47
CA ASP A 11 10.39 -8.07 17.02
C ASP A 11 9.72 -9.02 16.00
N GLU A 12 9.15 -8.47 14.93
CA GLU A 12 8.50 -9.21 13.86
C GLU A 12 9.41 -9.42 12.63
N GLY A 13 10.63 -8.90 12.67
CA GLY A 13 11.65 -9.05 11.63
C GLY A 13 11.55 -7.99 10.52
N TYR A 14 10.84 -6.88 10.73
CA TYR A 14 10.79 -5.78 9.79
C TYR A 14 11.88 -4.75 10.06
N LEU A 15 12.50 -4.28 8.99
CA LEU A 15 13.54 -3.25 9.00
C LEU A 15 13.06 -1.99 8.29
N GLY A 16 13.20 -0.86 8.96
CA GLY A 16 12.80 0.45 8.44
C GLY A 16 13.62 0.90 7.25
N ARG A 17 12.94 1.58 6.34
CA ARG A 17 13.50 2.23 5.17
C ARG A 17 12.88 3.62 5.01
N GLU A 18 13.62 4.56 4.47
CA GLU A 18 13.15 5.91 4.16
C GLU A 18 13.56 6.25 2.73
N CYS A 19 12.60 6.68 1.92
CA CYS A 19 12.87 7.01 0.53
C CYS A 19 13.70 8.30 0.45
N PRO A 20 14.84 8.32 -0.27
CA PRO A 20 15.65 9.52 -0.42
C PRO A 20 14.95 10.64 -1.21
N GLU A 21 13.96 10.31 -2.06
CA GLU A 21 13.26 11.27 -2.91
C GLU A 21 12.02 11.87 -2.21
N CYS A 22 11.13 11.05 -1.65
CA CYS A 22 9.88 11.53 -1.04
C CYS A 22 9.89 11.54 0.49
N GLU A 23 10.98 11.12 1.12
CA GLU A 23 11.22 11.05 2.58
C GLU A 23 10.17 10.22 3.35
N LYS A 24 9.38 9.39 2.66
CA LYS A 24 8.36 8.55 3.30
C LYS A 24 8.99 7.27 3.82
N TYR A 25 8.54 6.89 5.01
CA TYR A 25 9.00 5.71 5.74
C TYR A 25 8.15 4.48 5.41
N PHE A 26 8.81 3.33 5.26
CA PHE A 26 8.20 2.01 5.12
C PHE A 26 9.10 0.95 5.77
N LYS A 27 8.63 -0.28 5.89
CA LYS A 27 9.46 -1.37 6.39
C LYS A 27 9.42 -2.56 5.44
N ILE A 28 10.51 -3.31 5.40
CA ILE A 28 10.63 -4.57 4.67
C ILE A 28 11.02 -5.69 5.63
N LYS A 29 10.49 -6.88 5.40
CA LYS A 29 10.82 -8.06 6.22
C LYS A 29 11.94 -8.86 5.56
N GLY A 30 13.08 -8.93 6.24
CA GLY A 30 14.22 -9.72 5.78
C GLY A 30 13.88 -11.20 5.60
N GLY A 31 14.49 -11.83 4.60
CA GLY A 31 14.27 -13.25 4.29
C GLY A 31 12.95 -13.55 3.57
N THR A 32 12.21 -12.54 3.13
CA THR A 32 11.04 -12.68 2.25
C THR A 32 11.29 -11.95 0.93
N GLY A 33 10.52 -12.27 -0.11
CA GLY A 33 10.66 -11.65 -1.42
C GLY A 33 11.73 -12.25 -2.31
N ILE A 34 12.34 -11.44 -3.17
CA ILE A 34 13.35 -11.85 -4.15
C ILE A 34 14.72 -11.86 -3.46
N PRO A 35 15.44 -13.02 -3.45
CA PRO A 35 16.80 -13.05 -2.92
C PRO A 35 17.73 -12.12 -3.72
N ASP A 36 18.61 -11.40 -3.01
CA ASP A 36 19.67 -10.57 -3.60
C ASP A 36 19.19 -9.56 -4.66
N VAL A 37 17.98 -9.02 -4.50
CA VAL A 37 17.48 -7.98 -5.39
C VAL A 37 18.41 -6.76 -5.36
N PRO A 38 18.87 -6.24 -6.52
CA PRO A 38 19.92 -5.21 -6.56
C PRO A 38 19.47 -3.82 -6.13
N GLY A 39 18.16 -3.57 -6.08
CA GLY A 39 17.60 -2.26 -5.77
C GLY A 39 16.30 -2.36 -4.98
N CYS A 40 15.89 -1.23 -4.44
CA CYS A 40 14.66 -1.08 -3.67
C CYS A 40 13.74 -0.07 -4.35
N HIS A 41 12.47 -0.41 -4.50
CA HIS A 41 11.42 0.51 -4.96
C HIS A 41 10.77 1.19 -3.76
N CYS A 42 10.60 2.51 -3.84
CA CYS A 42 9.77 3.21 -2.87
C CYS A 42 8.29 2.84 -3.05
N PRO A 43 7.58 2.37 -2.02
CA PRO A 43 6.16 2.05 -2.15
C PRO A 43 5.27 3.22 -2.55
N TYR A 44 5.71 4.45 -2.31
CA TYR A 44 4.86 5.64 -2.46
C TYR A 44 5.09 6.41 -3.77
N CYS A 45 6.32 6.54 -4.22
CA CYS A 45 6.66 7.31 -5.44
C CYS A 45 7.33 6.47 -6.52
N ASN A 46 7.54 5.18 -6.27
CA ASN A 46 8.24 4.25 -7.15
C ASN A 46 9.68 4.65 -7.52
N HIS A 47 10.30 5.54 -6.72
CA HIS A 47 11.73 5.82 -6.87
C HIS A 47 12.53 4.52 -6.66
N VAL A 48 13.53 4.29 -7.50
CA VAL A 48 14.35 3.08 -7.47
C VAL A 48 15.79 3.45 -7.27
N ASP A 49 16.43 2.85 -6.26
CA ASP A 49 17.85 3.03 -6.01
C ASP A 49 18.41 1.81 -5.23
N GLY A 50 19.71 1.80 -4.95
CA GLY A 50 20.34 0.79 -4.12
C GLY A 50 19.78 0.74 -2.69
N HIS A 51 19.80 -0.43 -2.05
CA HIS A 51 19.31 -0.58 -0.68
C HIS A 51 20.02 0.31 0.33
N ASP A 52 21.25 0.70 0.06
CA ASP A 52 22.08 1.56 0.88
C ASP A 52 21.63 3.03 0.91
N THR A 53 20.82 3.47 -0.07
CA THR A 53 20.26 4.83 -0.11
C THR A 53 18.98 4.98 0.74
N PHE A 54 18.36 3.88 1.12
CA PHE A 54 17.08 3.87 1.87
C PHE A 54 17.24 3.78 3.39
N TRP A 55 18.43 4.04 3.93
CA TRP A 55 18.59 4.12 5.38
C TRP A 55 17.79 5.29 5.96
N THR A 56 17.13 5.05 7.08
CA THR A 56 16.41 6.13 7.77
C THR A 56 17.37 7.08 8.48
N LYS A 57 16.97 8.34 8.63
CA LYS A 57 17.75 9.34 9.40
C LYS A 57 18.09 8.82 10.80
N ALA A 58 17.14 8.15 11.46
CA ALA A 58 17.35 7.58 12.79
C ALA A 58 18.38 6.43 12.80
N GLN A 59 18.40 5.58 11.76
CA GLN A 59 19.43 4.52 11.62
C GLN A 59 20.82 5.12 11.42
N ILE A 60 20.92 6.16 10.59
CA ILE A 60 22.19 6.87 10.35
C ILE A 60 22.70 7.54 11.66
N GLU A 61 21.82 8.24 12.37
CA GLU A 61 22.17 8.86 13.67
C GLU A 61 22.61 7.82 14.70
N TYR A 62 21.89 6.70 14.77
CA TYR A 62 22.29 5.58 15.64
C TYR A 62 23.67 5.07 15.27
N ALA A 63 23.91 4.71 14.00
CA ALA A 63 25.20 4.21 13.54
C ALA A 63 26.34 5.19 13.79
N GLN A 64 26.13 6.50 13.55
CA GLN A 64 27.09 7.54 13.87
C GLN A 64 27.38 7.63 15.37
N SER A 65 26.34 7.54 16.21
CA SER A 65 26.51 7.59 17.66
C SER A 65 27.31 6.41 18.21
N VAL A 66 27.08 5.20 17.67
CA VAL A 66 27.86 4.00 18.00
C VAL A 66 29.34 4.18 17.61
N ALA A 67 29.60 4.63 16.39
CA ALA A 67 30.96 4.89 15.92
C ALA A 67 31.68 5.95 16.77
N LEU A 68 31.00 7.06 17.10
CA LEU A 68 31.55 8.11 17.98
C LEU A 68 31.78 7.61 19.40
N HIS A 69 30.89 6.76 19.92
CA HIS A 69 31.08 6.10 21.22
C HIS A 69 32.37 5.28 21.24
N GLU A 70 32.59 4.42 20.25
CA GLU A 70 33.77 3.58 20.16
C GLU A 70 35.05 4.39 20.01
N VAL A 71 35.05 5.41 19.15
CA VAL A 71 36.21 6.32 18.98
C VAL A 71 36.51 7.07 20.27
N SER A 72 35.50 7.66 20.91
CA SER A 72 35.69 8.40 22.16
C SER A 72 36.14 7.49 23.31
N ARG A 73 35.59 6.29 23.38
CA ARG A 73 36.03 5.26 24.35
C ARG A 73 37.50 4.87 24.17
N HIS A 74 37.92 4.65 22.91
CA HIS A 74 39.31 4.35 22.60
C HIS A 74 40.25 5.50 22.96
N LEU A 75 39.92 6.73 22.52
CA LEU A 75 40.68 7.93 22.83
C LEU A 75 40.84 8.16 24.35
N LEU A 76 39.73 8.08 25.09
CA LEU A 76 39.79 8.20 26.56
C LEU A 76 40.63 7.13 27.19
N GLY A 77 40.62 5.87 26.65
CA GLY A 77 41.47 4.80 27.09
C GLY A 77 42.97 5.09 26.89
N GLU A 78 43.35 5.61 25.72
CA GLU A 78 44.73 6.00 25.43
C GLU A 78 45.18 7.22 26.31
N MET A 79 44.28 8.23 26.45
CA MET A 79 44.58 9.40 27.29
C MET A 79 44.73 9.01 28.77
N LYS A 80 43.93 8.08 29.28
CA LYS A 80 44.06 7.56 30.66
C LYS A 80 45.40 6.85 30.91
N LYS A 81 46.01 6.23 29.89
CA LYS A 81 47.39 5.66 30.01
C LYS A 81 48.44 6.76 30.21
N MET A 82 48.14 7.99 29.82
CA MET A 82 49.02 9.14 30.00
C MET A 82 48.84 9.82 31.37
N GLU A 83 47.92 9.37 32.20
CA GLU A 83 47.71 9.90 33.54
C GLU A 83 48.97 9.76 34.38
N ARG A 84 49.36 10.87 34.98
CA ARG A 84 50.54 10.93 35.83
C ARG A 84 50.22 11.67 37.14
N ARG A 85 50.46 11.03 38.22
CA ARG A 85 50.36 11.68 39.53
C ARG A 85 51.53 12.65 39.72
N PRO A 86 51.29 13.85 40.30
CA PRO A 86 52.36 14.76 40.60
C PRO A 86 53.34 14.13 41.62
N ASP A 87 54.62 14.28 41.35
CA ASP A 87 55.69 13.85 42.30
C ASP A 87 55.78 14.84 43.44
N ARG A 88 55.54 14.39 44.65
CA ARG A 88 55.53 15.23 45.86
C ARG A 88 56.92 15.71 46.27
N ASN A 89 57.99 15.12 45.74
CA ASN A 89 59.37 15.44 46.07
C ASN A 89 60.07 16.32 45.03
N ALA A 90 59.38 16.61 43.90
CA ALA A 90 59.97 17.42 42.85
C ALA A 90 59.66 18.90 43.07
N PHE A 91 60.64 19.78 42.80
CA PHE A 91 60.48 21.24 42.90
C PHE A 91 59.43 21.80 41.97
N ILE A 92 59.20 21.17 40.81
CA ILE A 92 58.09 21.39 39.89
C ILE A 92 57.55 20.05 39.47
N SER A 93 56.26 19.79 39.68
CA SER A 93 55.63 18.53 39.31
C SER A 93 54.31 18.81 38.59
N ILE A 94 54.12 18.17 37.41
CA ILE A 94 52.93 18.24 36.61
C ILE A 94 52.16 16.94 36.73
N GLY A 95 50.96 16.99 37.26
CA GLY A 95 50.01 15.87 37.23
C GLY A 95 49.04 16.00 36.03
N ILE A 96 48.76 14.92 35.38
CA ILE A 96 47.76 14.85 34.30
C ILE A 96 46.64 13.95 34.79
N THR A 97 45.41 14.46 34.79
CA THR A 97 44.19 13.67 35.09
C THR A 97 43.23 13.79 33.94
N VAL A 98 42.77 12.68 33.39
CA VAL A 98 41.80 12.61 32.29
C VAL A 98 40.42 12.44 32.88
N LYS A 99 39.54 13.38 32.61
CA LYS A 99 38.10 13.30 32.99
C LYS A 99 37.28 13.27 31.75
N GLY A 100 36.23 12.47 31.76
CA GLY A 100 35.26 12.38 30.67
C GLY A 100 34.66 10.99 30.57
N GLU A 101 33.54 10.91 29.91
CA GLU A 101 32.85 9.67 29.55
C GLU A 101 32.76 9.55 28.02
N PRO A 102 32.65 8.34 27.46
CA PRO A 102 32.42 8.17 26.03
C PRO A 102 31.12 8.85 25.58
N THR A 103 31.05 9.28 24.34
CA THR A 103 29.83 9.85 23.76
C THR A 103 28.67 8.87 23.93
N PRO A 104 27.48 9.31 24.39
CA PRO A 104 26.36 8.39 24.56
C PRO A 104 25.85 7.87 23.22
N ILE A 105 25.37 6.61 23.21
CA ILE A 105 24.75 6.00 22.04
C ILE A 105 23.30 6.47 21.96
N ALA A 106 22.86 6.91 20.77
CA ALA A 106 21.48 7.28 20.49
C ALA A 106 20.57 6.05 20.60
N ARG A 107 19.33 6.27 21.01
CA ARG A 107 18.32 5.20 21.00
C ARG A 107 17.73 5.08 19.61
N TYR A 108 17.54 3.84 19.17
CA TYR A 108 16.87 3.51 17.92
C TYR A 108 15.72 2.53 18.18
N SER A 109 14.60 2.75 17.52
CA SER A 109 13.47 1.81 17.46
C SER A 109 12.73 2.01 16.14
N GLU A 110 12.22 0.91 15.56
CA GLU A 110 11.38 0.94 14.37
C GLU A 110 10.04 1.60 14.66
N ARG A 111 9.49 2.33 13.67
CA ARG A 111 8.15 2.91 13.75
C ARG A 111 7.10 1.85 13.44
N GLU A 112 5.95 1.91 14.11
CA GLU A 112 4.80 1.12 13.72
C GLU A 112 4.13 1.69 12.48
N LEU A 113 3.66 0.81 11.59
CA LEU A 113 2.92 1.13 10.38
C LEU A 113 1.62 0.33 10.34
N GLU A 114 0.58 0.94 9.74
CA GLU A 114 -0.79 0.46 9.82
C GLU A 114 -1.06 -0.76 8.94
N GLU A 115 -0.51 -0.78 7.71
CA GLU A 115 -0.84 -1.79 6.72
C GLU A 115 0.31 -2.76 6.47
N ARG A 116 0.01 -4.05 6.61
CA ARG A 116 0.91 -5.15 6.28
C ARG A 116 0.53 -5.74 4.93
N VAL A 117 1.47 -5.75 4.03
CA VAL A 117 1.27 -6.24 2.67
C VAL A 117 2.19 -7.43 2.41
N THR A 118 1.63 -8.49 1.81
CA THR A 118 2.43 -9.55 1.19
C THR A 118 2.23 -9.43 -0.31
N CYS A 119 3.31 -9.18 -1.05
CA CYS A 119 3.25 -9.03 -2.50
C CYS A 119 2.83 -10.35 -3.15
N ALA A 120 1.78 -10.31 -3.97
CA ALA A 120 1.30 -11.50 -4.68
C ALA A 120 2.27 -11.99 -5.77
N ALA A 121 3.16 -11.10 -6.28
CA ALA A 121 4.09 -11.43 -7.34
C ALA A 121 5.41 -12.05 -6.83
N CYS A 122 5.97 -11.51 -5.73
CA CYS A 122 7.30 -11.92 -5.25
C CYS A 122 7.33 -12.38 -3.79
N THR A 123 6.20 -12.38 -3.10
CA THR A 123 6.04 -12.82 -1.71
C THR A 123 6.75 -11.94 -0.65
N LEU A 124 7.35 -10.81 -1.03
CA LEU A 124 7.90 -9.86 -0.07
C LEU A 124 6.83 -9.42 0.93
N GLN A 125 7.16 -9.45 2.22
CA GLN A 125 6.36 -8.85 3.27
C GLN A 125 6.91 -7.47 3.59
N TYR A 126 6.04 -6.46 3.53
CA TYR A 126 6.40 -5.07 3.82
C TYR A 126 5.25 -4.35 4.49
N THR A 127 5.53 -3.21 5.12
CA THR A 127 4.51 -2.39 5.78
C THR A 127 4.58 -0.96 5.28
N ILE A 128 3.41 -0.33 5.12
CA ILE A 128 3.24 1.02 4.58
C ILE A 128 2.19 1.81 5.36
N TYR A 129 2.17 3.13 5.18
CA TYR A 129 1.02 3.98 5.49
C TYR A 129 0.02 3.94 4.35
N GLY A 130 -1.25 3.74 4.66
CA GLY A 130 -2.31 3.63 3.66
C GLY A 130 -2.31 2.27 2.95
N ALA A 131 -3.31 2.05 2.09
CA ALA A 131 -3.57 0.74 1.50
C ALA A 131 -2.74 0.44 0.25
N PHE A 132 -2.52 1.45 -0.60
CA PHE A 132 -1.91 1.27 -1.92
C PHE A 132 -0.42 1.59 -1.94
N GLY A 133 0.35 0.78 -2.68
CA GLY A 133 1.78 1.01 -2.84
C GLY A 133 2.48 0.05 -3.80
N TYR A 134 3.69 0.43 -4.22
CA TYR A 134 4.58 -0.42 -4.99
C TYR A 134 5.32 -1.40 -4.08
N CYS A 135 5.53 -2.61 -4.57
CA CYS A 135 6.34 -3.59 -3.86
C CYS A 135 7.82 -3.14 -3.86
N PRO A 136 8.50 -3.10 -2.70
CA PRO A 136 9.90 -2.71 -2.62
C PRO A 136 10.87 -3.54 -3.44
N ASP A 137 10.60 -4.83 -3.68
CA ASP A 137 11.48 -5.71 -4.44
C ASP A 137 11.20 -5.69 -5.94
N CYS A 138 9.93 -5.92 -6.34
CA CYS A 138 9.59 -6.13 -7.75
C CYS A 138 8.90 -4.94 -8.42
N GLY A 139 8.63 -3.85 -7.69
CA GLY A 139 7.96 -2.66 -8.21
C GLY A 139 6.50 -2.85 -8.63
N VAL A 140 5.92 -4.05 -8.44
CA VAL A 140 4.50 -4.31 -8.75
C VAL A 140 3.63 -3.53 -7.79
N HIS A 141 2.67 -2.79 -8.33
CA HIS A 141 1.72 -2.06 -7.50
C HIS A 141 0.58 -2.97 -7.02
N ASN A 142 0.22 -2.87 -5.73
CA ASN A 142 -0.73 -3.76 -5.08
C ASN A 142 -2.21 -3.47 -5.37
N SER A 143 -2.54 -2.46 -6.18
CA SER A 143 -3.94 -2.04 -6.42
C SER A 143 -4.83 -3.16 -6.98
N GLN A 144 -4.31 -3.94 -7.93
CA GLN A 144 -5.02 -5.11 -8.46
C GLN A 144 -5.26 -6.17 -7.39
N GLN A 145 -4.23 -6.47 -6.60
CA GLN A 145 -4.31 -7.41 -5.48
C GLN A 145 -5.38 -7.00 -4.48
N ILE A 146 -5.42 -5.71 -4.12
CA ILE A 146 -6.42 -5.15 -3.18
C ILE A 146 -7.83 -5.26 -3.77
N ALA A 147 -8.02 -4.91 -5.04
CA ALA A 147 -9.33 -5.03 -5.68
C ALA A 147 -9.83 -6.48 -5.68
N CYS A 148 -8.99 -7.43 -6.09
CA CYS A 148 -9.33 -8.85 -6.08
C CYS A 148 -9.63 -9.38 -4.68
N ALA A 149 -8.85 -8.98 -3.67
CA ALA A 149 -9.11 -9.37 -2.28
C ALA A 149 -10.46 -8.85 -1.77
N ASN A 150 -10.82 -7.60 -2.10
CA ASN A 150 -12.14 -7.05 -1.75
C ASN A 150 -13.29 -7.75 -2.49
N PHE A 151 -13.09 -8.12 -3.76
CA PHE A 151 -14.07 -8.94 -4.48
C PHE A 151 -14.29 -10.30 -3.81
N ASP A 152 -13.21 -10.96 -3.37
CA ASP A 152 -13.30 -12.24 -2.68
C ASP A 152 -13.97 -12.10 -1.29
N LEU A 153 -13.74 -10.97 -0.59
CA LEU A 153 -14.46 -10.66 0.65
C LEU A 153 -15.97 -10.45 0.40
N SER A 154 -16.34 -9.75 -0.68
CA SER A 154 -17.74 -9.57 -1.07
C SER A 154 -18.41 -10.90 -1.40
N LEU A 155 -17.69 -11.83 -2.06
CA LEU A 155 -18.22 -13.20 -2.29
C LEU A 155 -18.44 -13.97 -0.98
N LYS A 156 -17.52 -13.86 -0.02
CA LYS A 156 -17.70 -14.45 1.32
C LYS A 156 -18.88 -13.83 2.07
N LEU A 157 -19.13 -12.54 1.89
CA LEU A 157 -20.30 -11.86 2.45
C LEU A 157 -21.60 -12.45 1.90
N LEU A 158 -21.65 -12.77 0.59
CA LEU A 158 -22.78 -13.47 -0.03
C LEU A 158 -22.96 -14.88 0.53
N ASP A 159 -21.85 -15.62 0.76
CA ASP A 159 -21.92 -16.95 1.36
C ASP A 159 -22.52 -16.90 2.78
N LEU A 160 -22.18 -15.88 3.54
CA LEU A 160 -22.79 -15.64 4.87
C LEU A 160 -24.28 -15.25 4.77
N ALA A 161 -24.67 -14.54 3.71
CA ALA A 161 -26.05 -14.15 3.48
C ALA A 161 -26.99 -15.35 3.30
N ALA A 162 -26.52 -16.45 2.71
CA ALA A 162 -27.33 -17.64 2.42
C ALA A 162 -27.97 -18.30 3.67
N GLY A 163 -27.39 -18.08 4.85
CA GLY A 163 -27.93 -18.60 6.12
C GLY A 163 -28.67 -17.57 7.00
N ALA A 164 -28.83 -16.34 6.52
CA ALA A 164 -29.39 -15.24 7.30
C ALA A 164 -30.92 -15.11 7.13
N GLU A 165 -31.57 -14.38 8.04
CA GLU A 165 -32.98 -14.01 7.86
C GLU A 165 -33.16 -13.15 6.59
N ALA A 166 -34.31 -13.22 5.96
CA ALA A 166 -34.58 -12.64 4.64
C ALA A 166 -34.24 -11.13 4.54
N ASN A 167 -34.52 -10.34 5.57
CA ASN A 167 -34.18 -8.92 5.63
C ASN A 167 -32.67 -8.66 5.74
N VAL A 168 -31.98 -9.50 6.52
CA VAL A 168 -30.51 -9.46 6.70
C VAL A 168 -29.84 -9.94 5.41
N GLN A 169 -30.32 -11.03 4.84
CA GLN A 169 -29.83 -11.56 3.55
C GLN A 169 -29.91 -10.49 2.46
N ALA A 170 -31.07 -9.86 2.29
CA ALA A 170 -31.23 -8.79 1.31
C ALA A 170 -30.23 -7.64 1.52
N LYS A 171 -30.01 -7.23 2.78
CA LYS A 171 -29.06 -6.16 3.11
C LYS A 171 -27.60 -6.58 2.86
N LEU A 172 -27.24 -7.81 3.14
CA LEU A 172 -25.90 -8.34 2.87
C LEU A 172 -25.61 -8.38 1.36
N VAL A 173 -26.60 -8.75 0.54
CA VAL A 173 -26.49 -8.73 -0.93
C VAL A 173 -26.35 -7.30 -1.46
N GLU A 174 -27.15 -6.34 -0.96
CA GLU A 174 -27.00 -4.91 -1.28
C GLU A 174 -25.59 -4.41 -0.93
N ASN A 175 -25.10 -4.69 0.27
CA ASN A 175 -23.77 -4.29 0.72
C ASN A 175 -22.66 -4.92 -0.17
N ALA A 176 -22.79 -6.19 -0.53
CA ALA A 176 -21.84 -6.86 -1.40
C ALA A 176 -21.72 -6.16 -2.77
N LEU A 177 -22.86 -5.71 -3.35
CA LEU A 177 -22.85 -4.93 -4.58
C LEU A 177 -22.15 -3.57 -4.40
N GLU A 178 -22.43 -2.87 -3.31
CA GLU A 178 -21.79 -1.58 -3.00
C GLU A 178 -20.28 -1.72 -2.82
N ASP A 179 -19.84 -2.78 -2.12
CA ASP A 179 -18.42 -3.07 -1.86
C ASP A 179 -17.67 -3.42 -3.15
N VAL A 180 -18.27 -4.27 -4.02
CA VAL A 180 -17.69 -4.64 -5.32
C VAL A 180 -17.45 -3.42 -6.20
N VAL A 181 -18.46 -2.54 -6.34
CA VAL A 181 -18.33 -1.34 -7.16
C VAL A 181 -17.34 -0.36 -6.54
N SER A 182 -17.32 -0.23 -5.21
CA SER A 182 -16.39 0.65 -4.50
C SER A 182 -14.94 0.17 -4.62
N ALA A 183 -14.70 -1.14 -4.54
CA ALA A 183 -13.39 -1.73 -4.73
C ALA A 183 -12.86 -1.49 -6.15
N PHE A 184 -13.72 -1.64 -7.16
CA PHE A 184 -13.38 -1.35 -8.56
C PHE A 184 -13.09 0.14 -8.79
N ASP A 185 -13.92 1.04 -8.25
CA ASP A 185 -13.69 2.50 -8.37
C ASP A 185 -12.37 2.91 -7.69
N GLY A 186 -12.08 2.37 -6.51
CA GLY A 186 -10.82 2.59 -5.79
C GLY A 186 -9.61 2.13 -6.61
N PHE A 187 -9.65 0.91 -7.15
CA PHE A 187 -8.63 0.37 -8.04
C PHE A 187 -8.42 1.25 -9.28
N GLY A 188 -9.50 1.58 -9.99
CA GLY A 188 -9.41 2.35 -11.23
C GLY A 188 -8.86 3.74 -11.02
N ARG A 189 -9.28 4.45 -9.96
CA ARG A 189 -8.75 5.76 -9.59
C ARG A 189 -7.27 5.70 -9.23
N GLU A 190 -6.88 4.72 -8.44
CA GLU A 190 -5.50 4.54 -8.02
C GLU A 190 -4.61 4.17 -9.21
N HIS A 191 -5.06 3.23 -10.04
CA HIS A 191 -4.30 2.78 -11.21
C HIS A 191 -4.13 3.88 -12.25
N CYS A 192 -5.13 4.73 -12.44
CA CYS A 192 -5.14 5.85 -13.39
C CYS A 192 -4.73 7.19 -12.76
N ALA A 193 -4.18 7.23 -11.56
CA ALA A 193 -3.84 8.46 -10.85
C ALA A 193 -2.82 9.34 -11.60
N GLY A 194 -1.96 8.75 -12.44
CA GLY A 194 -0.97 9.46 -13.24
C GLY A 194 -1.51 10.11 -14.52
N LEU A 195 -2.78 9.89 -14.88
CA LEU A 195 -3.38 10.50 -16.06
C LEU A 195 -3.63 12.00 -15.86
N ALA A 196 -3.48 12.78 -16.92
CA ALA A 196 -3.63 14.24 -16.91
C ALA A 196 -5.08 14.71 -16.61
N TYR A 197 -6.03 13.80 -16.54
CA TYR A 197 -7.45 14.07 -16.34
C TYR A 197 -8.05 13.15 -15.26
N LYS A 198 -9.06 13.64 -14.57
CA LYS A 198 -9.75 12.86 -13.55
C LYS A 198 -10.75 11.88 -14.17
N LEU A 199 -10.72 10.64 -13.66
CA LEU A 199 -11.68 9.59 -13.93
C LEU A 199 -12.47 9.25 -12.67
N SER A 200 -13.74 8.90 -12.86
CA SER A 200 -14.57 8.27 -11.84
C SER A 200 -15.07 6.95 -12.39
N PHE A 201 -14.67 5.89 -11.77
CA PHE A 201 -15.08 4.55 -12.16
C PHE A 201 -16.42 4.13 -11.56
N GLN A 202 -17.08 5.00 -10.78
CA GLN A 202 -18.49 4.82 -10.39
C GLN A 202 -19.45 4.94 -11.57
N ASN A 203 -19.03 5.61 -12.65
CA ASN A 203 -19.69 5.58 -13.95
C ASN A 203 -18.75 4.89 -14.93
N ILE A 204 -18.83 3.57 -14.96
CA ILE A 204 -17.88 2.71 -15.68
C ILE A 204 -17.93 2.95 -17.19
N ASP A 205 -19.12 3.20 -17.76
CA ASP A 205 -19.29 3.46 -19.19
C ASP A 205 -18.67 4.79 -19.62
N ALA A 206 -18.86 5.84 -18.82
CA ALA A 206 -18.20 7.13 -19.06
C ALA A 206 -16.66 7.01 -18.90
N ALA A 207 -16.18 6.21 -17.95
CA ALA A 207 -14.76 5.94 -17.79
C ALA A 207 -14.17 5.19 -19.01
N ARG A 208 -14.88 4.15 -19.51
CA ARG A 208 -14.51 3.42 -20.73
C ARG A 208 -14.41 4.36 -21.93
N THR A 209 -15.47 5.15 -22.18
CA THR A 209 -15.53 6.10 -23.28
C THR A 209 -14.38 7.10 -23.21
N LYS A 210 -14.09 7.63 -22.03
CA LYS A 210 -13.03 8.61 -21.84
C LYS A 210 -11.64 8.01 -22.05
N LEU A 211 -11.35 6.82 -21.50
CA LEU A 211 -10.09 6.11 -21.70
C LEU A 211 -9.89 5.76 -23.18
N GLN A 212 -10.92 5.31 -23.86
CA GLN A 212 -10.85 5.01 -25.28
C GLN A 212 -10.54 6.24 -26.14
N LYS A 213 -11.16 7.38 -25.79
CA LYS A 213 -10.94 8.64 -26.49
C LYS A 213 -9.54 9.24 -26.26
N GLU A 214 -9.10 9.29 -25.00
CA GLU A 214 -7.90 10.00 -24.61
C GLU A 214 -6.62 9.13 -24.70
N GLU A 215 -6.74 7.82 -24.43
CA GLU A 215 -5.61 6.88 -24.38
C GLU A 215 -5.64 5.85 -25.53
N GLY A 216 -6.74 5.79 -26.32
CA GLY A 216 -6.93 4.76 -27.34
C GLY A 216 -7.13 3.35 -26.75
N PHE A 217 -7.49 3.25 -25.46
CA PHE A 217 -7.55 2.02 -24.69
C PHE A 217 -8.99 1.69 -24.25
N ASP A 218 -9.45 0.48 -24.58
CA ASP A 218 -10.78 -0.01 -24.20
C ASP A 218 -10.70 -0.95 -22.98
N ILE A 219 -11.18 -0.50 -21.83
CA ILE A 219 -11.25 -1.34 -20.61
C ILE A 219 -12.27 -2.49 -20.72
N GLY A 220 -13.17 -2.42 -21.67
CA GLY A 220 -14.11 -3.50 -21.97
C GLY A 220 -13.60 -4.52 -22.99
N ALA A 221 -12.34 -4.39 -23.42
CA ALA A 221 -11.76 -5.36 -24.35
C ALA A 221 -11.79 -6.79 -23.73
N GLY A 222 -12.35 -7.75 -24.48
CA GLY A 222 -12.52 -9.14 -24.00
C GLY A 222 -13.80 -9.39 -23.17
N VAL A 223 -14.65 -8.38 -22.97
CA VAL A 223 -16.00 -8.52 -22.39
C VAL A 223 -17.02 -8.42 -23.52
N ALA A 224 -17.98 -9.35 -23.58
CA ALA A 224 -19.05 -9.32 -24.57
C ALA A 224 -19.98 -8.11 -24.31
N GLN A 225 -20.66 -7.62 -25.36
CA GLN A 225 -21.48 -6.41 -25.24
C GLN A 225 -22.64 -6.57 -24.23
N ASP A 226 -23.29 -7.72 -24.22
CA ASP A 226 -24.34 -8.06 -23.26
C ASP A 226 -23.83 -8.14 -21.81
N GLU A 227 -22.62 -8.66 -21.60
CA GLU A 227 -21.95 -8.64 -20.30
C GLU A 227 -21.58 -7.20 -19.89
N TRP A 228 -21.15 -6.36 -20.84
CA TRP A 228 -20.86 -4.94 -20.54
C TRP A 228 -22.14 -4.17 -20.17
N ASP A 229 -23.21 -4.38 -20.90
CA ASP A 229 -24.52 -3.77 -20.60
C ASP A 229 -25.02 -4.21 -19.21
N PHE A 230 -24.86 -5.47 -18.88
CA PHE A 230 -25.12 -5.99 -17.53
C PHE A 230 -24.25 -5.30 -16.46
N VAL A 231 -22.94 -5.13 -16.68
CA VAL A 231 -22.07 -4.38 -15.74
C VAL A 231 -22.59 -2.97 -15.56
N CYS A 232 -22.92 -2.25 -16.63
CA CYS A 232 -23.47 -0.91 -16.57
C CYS A 232 -24.76 -0.85 -15.76
N GLU A 233 -25.65 -1.83 -15.91
CA GLU A 233 -26.89 -1.92 -15.12
C GLU A 233 -26.58 -2.13 -13.64
N GLN A 234 -25.64 -3.02 -13.25
CA GLN A 234 -25.28 -3.23 -11.84
C GLN A 234 -24.71 -1.94 -11.21
N PHE A 235 -23.90 -1.19 -11.94
CA PHE A 235 -23.41 0.12 -11.48
C PHE A 235 -24.53 1.14 -11.27
N GLN A 236 -25.55 1.15 -12.15
CA GLN A 236 -26.74 1.99 -11.95
C GLN A 236 -27.59 1.52 -10.77
N LYS A 237 -27.74 0.19 -10.54
CA LYS A 237 -28.41 -0.34 -9.34
C LYS A 237 -27.68 0.12 -8.06
N ARG A 238 -26.34 0.04 -8.02
CA ARG A 238 -25.54 0.55 -6.90
C ARG A 238 -25.76 2.07 -6.70
N HIS A 239 -25.84 2.84 -7.78
CA HIS A 239 -26.13 4.27 -7.70
C HIS A 239 -27.49 4.55 -7.03
N LEU A 240 -28.53 3.78 -7.38
CA LEU A 240 -29.84 3.88 -6.72
C LEU A 240 -29.73 3.54 -5.21
N LEU A 241 -29.01 2.49 -4.84
CA LEU A 241 -28.81 2.12 -3.43
C LEU A 241 -28.17 3.24 -2.64
N ALA A 242 -27.07 3.79 -3.14
CA ALA A 242 -26.28 4.80 -2.45
C ALA A 242 -27.00 6.16 -2.32
N HIS A 243 -27.83 6.54 -3.30
CA HIS A 243 -28.37 7.91 -3.38
C HIS A 243 -29.89 8.00 -3.33
N LYS A 244 -30.61 6.90 -3.56
CA LYS A 244 -32.06 6.85 -3.70
C LYS A 244 -32.72 5.72 -2.91
N MET A 245 -32.00 5.14 -1.94
CA MET A 245 -32.47 4.00 -1.14
C MET A 245 -32.97 2.81 -1.98
N GLY A 246 -32.40 2.64 -3.18
CA GLY A 246 -32.77 1.57 -4.12
C GLY A 246 -34.06 1.83 -4.90
N ILE A 247 -34.62 3.04 -4.88
CA ILE A 247 -35.86 3.36 -5.61
C ILE A 247 -35.56 3.70 -7.06
N VAL A 248 -36.17 2.96 -7.97
CA VAL A 248 -36.10 3.15 -9.42
C VAL A 248 -36.63 4.53 -9.81
N ASP A 249 -35.86 5.27 -10.58
CA ASP A 249 -36.24 6.57 -11.15
C ASP A 249 -36.19 6.54 -12.69
N GLU A 250 -36.66 7.63 -13.31
CA GLU A 250 -36.71 7.77 -14.76
C GLU A 250 -35.31 7.74 -15.40
N GLU A 251 -34.29 8.20 -14.68
CA GLU A 251 -32.90 8.21 -15.15
C GLU A 251 -32.37 6.78 -15.26
N PHE A 252 -32.61 5.96 -14.25
CA PHE A 252 -32.24 4.53 -14.25
C PHE A 252 -32.91 3.82 -15.44
N VAL A 253 -34.22 3.95 -15.60
CA VAL A 253 -34.97 3.35 -16.71
C VAL A 253 -34.39 3.75 -18.07
N ARG A 254 -34.10 5.02 -18.26
CA ARG A 254 -33.53 5.52 -19.52
C ARG A 254 -32.13 4.97 -19.81
N LYS A 255 -31.29 4.84 -18.77
CA LYS A 255 -29.89 4.39 -18.91
C LYS A 255 -29.73 2.89 -19.08
N THR A 256 -30.66 2.11 -18.55
CA THR A 256 -30.56 0.65 -18.54
C THR A 256 -31.57 -0.05 -19.45
N ASP A 257 -32.44 0.72 -20.11
CA ASP A 257 -33.62 0.21 -20.86
C ASP A 257 -34.47 -0.77 -20.02
N SER A 258 -34.48 -0.55 -18.71
CA SER A 258 -35.17 -1.40 -17.74
C SER A 258 -36.68 -1.24 -17.83
N ARG A 259 -37.40 -2.37 -17.72
CA ARG A 259 -38.87 -2.38 -17.62
C ARG A 259 -39.38 -2.23 -16.19
N LEU A 260 -38.50 -2.00 -15.21
CA LEU A 260 -38.92 -1.82 -13.83
C LEU A 260 -39.72 -0.53 -13.66
N PRO A 261 -40.87 -0.58 -12.95
CA PRO A 261 -41.71 0.61 -12.73
C PRO A 261 -40.96 1.62 -11.84
N VAL A 262 -41.00 2.89 -12.23
CA VAL A 262 -40.52 4.02 -11.41
C VAL A 262 -41.23 4.02 -10.04
N GLY A 263 -40.48 4.29 -8.98
CA GLY A 263 -40.99 4.31 -7.59
C GLY A 263 -40.93 2.93 -6.90
N ARG A 264 -40.54 1.85 -7.57
CA ARG A 264 -40.35 0.54 -6.96
C ARG A 264 -38.89 0.36 -6.50
N LYS A 265 -38.70 -0.48 -5.48
CA LYS A 265 -37.35 -0.88 -5.06
C LYS A 265 -36.74 -1.79 -6.13
N VAL A 266 -35.51 -1.48 -6.55
CA VAL A 266 -34.76 -2.31 -7.51
C VAL A 266 -34.38 -3.64 -6.85
N PRO A 267 -34.60 -4.79 -7.49
CA PRO A 267 -34.12 -6.08 -6.99
C PRO A 267 -32.61 -6.21 -7.17
N ILE A 268 -31.93 -6.67 -6.12
CA ILE A 268 -30.51 -7.03 -6.18
C ILE A 268 -30.43 -8.53 -5.91
N GLU A 269 -29.99 -9.26 -6.92
CA GLU A 269 -29.89 -10.71 -6.85
C GLU A 269 -28.43 -11.14 -6.53
N GLU A 270 -28.27 -12.12 -5.65
CA GLU A 270 -26.96 -12.68 -5.30
C GLU A 270 -26.20 -13.18 -6.55
N ALA A 271 -26.90 -13.85 -7.46
CA ALA A 271 -26.33 -14.37 -8.70
C ALA A 271 -25.77 -13.25 -9.58
N ASP A 272 -26.43 -12.09 -9.61
CA ASP A 272 -25.96 -10.91 -10.36
C ASP A 272 -24.67 -10.36 -9.77
N VAL A 273 -24.56 -10.27 -8.45
CA VAL A 273 -23.33 -9.79 -7.80
C VAL A 273 -22.17 -10.74 -8.04
N ARG A 274 -22.39 -12.04 -7.99
CA ARG A 274 -21.36 -13.06 -8.33
C ARG A 274 -20.91 -12.96 -9.79
N SER A 275 -21.84 -12.77 -10.71
CA SER A 275 -21.56 -12.58 -12.14
C SER A 275 -20.78 -11.28 -12.38
N LEU A 276 -21.17 -10.20 -11.72
CA LEU A 276 -20.47 -8.91 -11.77
C LEU A 276 -19.01 -9.05 -11.33
N VAL A 277 -18.74 -9.71 -10.21
CA VAL A 277 -17.36 -9.97 -9.73
C VAL A 277 -16.53 -10.70 -10.78
N LYS A 278 -17.10 -11.73 -11.42
CA LYS A 278 -16.40 -12.48 -12.47
C LYS A 278 -16.01 -11.61 -13.66
N ILE A 279 -16.92 -10.78 -14.13
CA ILE A 279 -16.68 -9.87 -15.27
C ILE A 279 -15.69 -8.78 -14.86
N LEU A 280 -15.85 -8.18 -13.68
CA LEU A 280 -14.97 -7.12 -13.21
C LEU A 280 -13.52 -7.60 -13.00
N LYS A 281 -13.27 -8.85 -12.63
CA LYS A 281 -11.92 -9.40 -12.60
C LYS A 281 -11.27 -9.32 -13.98
N THR A 282 -11.98 -9.64 -15.06
CA THR A 282 -11.47 -9.48 -16.43
C THR A 282 -11.20 -8.03 -16.78
N VAL A 283 -12.10 -7.11 -16.38
CA VAL A 283 -11.90 -5.66 -16.60
C VAL A 283 -10.72 -5.12 -15.83
N VAL A 284 -10.52 -5.57 -14.57
CA VAL A 284 -9.35 -5.23 -13.73
C VAL A 284 -8.06 -5.69 -14.41
N ASP A 285 -8.00 -6.94 -14.88
CA ASP A 285 -6.83 -7.49 -15.57
C ASP A 285 -6.52 -6.70 -16.86
N THR A 286 -7.57 -6.37 -17.62
CA THR A 286 -7.46 -5.57 -18.85
C THR A 286 -6.92 -4.17 -18.54
N LEU A 287 -7.49 -3.48 -17.57
CA LEU A 287 -7.06 -2.13 -17.19
C LEU A 287 -5.63 -2.14 -16.63
N TYR A 288 -5.30 -3.12 -15.78
CA TYR A 288 -3.98 -3.26 -15.18
C TYR A 288 -2.88 -3.51 -16.21
N GLY A 289 -3.17 -4.31 -17.25
CA GLY A 289 -2.23 -4.62 -18.33
C GLY A 289 -2.13 -3.55 -19.42
N GLY A 290 -3.14 -2.71 -19.58
CA GLY A 290 -3.29 -1.82 -20.74
C GLY A 290 -2.89 -0.36 -20.51
N VAL A 291 -3.10 0.16 -19.31
CA VAL A 291 -2.72 1.53 -18.97
C VAL A 291 -1.43 1.50 -18.17
N ALA A 292 -0.31 1.77 -18.82
CA ALA A 292 0.97 1.87 -18.12
C ALA A 292 0.91 3.01 -17.09
N ARG A 293 1.27 2.73 -15.84
CA ARG A 293 1.50 3.77 -14.83
C ARG A 293 2.67 4.63 -15.27
N ARG A 294 2.44 5.90 -15.44
CA ARG A 294 3.44 6.91 -15.77
C ARG A 294 4.01 7.54 -14.50
#